data_f090e2fda73bf7a69cd0bafe9157c30b
#
_entry.id   f090e2fda73bf7a69cd0bafe9157c30b
#
_cell.length_a   1.000
_cell.length_b   1.000
_cell.length_c   1.000
_cell.angle_alpha   90.00
_cell.angle_beta   90.00
_cell.angle_gamma   90.00
#
_symmetry.space_group_name_H-M   'P 1'
#
loop_
_entity.id
_entity.type
_entity.pdbx_description
1 polymer ?
#
loop_
_entity_poly.entity_id
_entity_poly.type
_entity_poly.pdbx_seq_one_letter_code
_entity_poly.pdbx_strand_id
1 'polypeptide(L)'
;YRRQRQMCIRDSYYVKETVDLIYKLIPDMERLAFISDDRYISEETRRDVKEAVEENFPDLRLELLSTTQLSTEMLLDTLRSYKSNTGIIYYSWFESHNENDNNYLFDHIQEIITNFTPSPLFLLSHEDLSNNTFAGGYYVSAESFSDSLLEILDRILKGEQARNIPGGVGGKGSAYLCYPVLKAHNIPVSYTHLRAHET
;
A
#
# COMPACT_ATOMS: atom_id res chain seq x y z
N TYR A 1 18.75 -21.76 -16.45
CA TYR A 1 18.45 -21.27 -15.08
C TYR A 1 17.85 -19.85 -15.04
N ARG A 2 18.06 -19.00 -16.06
CA ARG A 2 17.49 -17.61 -16.10
C ARG A 2 16.03 -17.54 -16.57
N ARG A 3 15.47 -18.58 -17.21
CA ARG A 3 14.09 -18.55 -17.74
C ARG A 3 13.00 -18.97 -16.74
N GLN A 4 13.34 -19.58 -15.61
CA GLN A 4 12.36 -20.01 -14.61
C GLN A 4 11.95 -18.91 -13.60
N ARG A 5 12.68 -17.78 -13.52
CA ARG A 5 12.32 -16.65 -12.65
C ARG A 5 11.22 -15.73 -13.19
N GLN A 6 10.77 -15.95 -14.41
CA GLN A 6 9.69 -15.13 -15.02
C GLN A 6 8.27 -15.67 -14.76
N MET A 7 8.13 -16.77 -14.01
CA MET A 7 6.82 -17.33 -13.63
C MET A 7 6.45 -17.06 -12.16
N CYS A 8 7.21 -16.29 -11.41
CA CYS A 8 6.67 -15.72 -10.19
C CYS A 8 5.63 -14.68 -10.60
N ILE A 9 4.40 -14.90 -10.21
CA ILE A 9 3.34 -13.88 -10.18
C ILE A 9 4.00 -12.70 -9.47
N ARG A 10 4.46 -11.70 -10.23
CA ARG A 10 4.80 -10.42 -9.66
C ARG A 10 3.43 -9.84 -9.32
N ASP A 11 3.05 -9.91 -8.07
CA ASP A 11 2.08 -8.98 -7.52
C ASP A 11 2.72 -7.61 -7.60
N SER A 12 2.71 -7.02 -8.80
CA SER A 12 3.21 -5.67 -9.01
C SER A 12 2.19 -4.73 -8.38
N TYR A 13 2.49 -4.27 -7.17
CA TYR A 13 1.73 -3.21 -6.56
C TYR A 13 1.72 -1.99 -7.48
N TYR A 14 0.61 -1.29 -7.50
CA TYR A 14 0.44 -0.03 -8.24
C TYR A 14 1.14 1.12 -7.50
N VAL A 15 2.46 1.00 -7.31
CA VAL A 15 3.25 1.97 -6.52
C VAL A 15 3.18 3.35 -7.15
N LYS A 16 3.43 3.43 -8.47
CA LYS A 16 3.40 4.71 -9.19
C LYS A 16 2.04 5.38 -9.08
N GLU A 17 0.96 4.63 -9.32
CA GLU A 17 -0.41 5.14 -9.27
C GLU A 17 -0.80 5.55 -7.85
N THR A 18 -0.31 4.83 -6.83
CA THR A 18 -0.53 5.21 -5.42
C THR A 18 0.20 6.50 -5.08
N VAL A 19 1.45 6.67 -5.51
CA VAL A 19 2.20 7.92 -5.29
C VAL A 19 1.57 9.08 -6.06
N ASP A 20 1.16 8.88 -7.32
CA ASP A 20 0.41 9.87 -8.11
C ASP A 20 -0.90 10.29 -7.40
N LEU A 21 -1.60 9.33 -6.78
CA LEU A 21 -2.80 9.58 -5.99
C LEU A 21 -2.48 10.44 -4.76
N ILE A 22 -1.41 10.11 -4.03
CA ILE A 22 -0.98 10.86 -2.85
C ILE A 22 -0.60 12.29 -3.25
N TYR A 23 0.12 12.50 -4.35
CA TYR A 23 0.46 13.83 -4.87
C TYR A 23 -0.77 14.68 -5.21
N LYS A 24 -1.84 14.06 -5.73
CA LYS A 24 -3.10 14.78 -5.97
C LYS A 24 -3.79 15.24 -4.69
N LEU A 25 -3.60 14.49 -3.61
CA LEU A 25 -4.18 14.77 -2.29
C LEU A 25 -3.30 15.67 -1.43
N ILE A 26 -1.99 15.59 -1.60
CA ILE A 26 -0.97 16.38 -0.89
C ILE A 26 -0.04 17.02 -1.96
N PRO A 27 -0.48 18.09 -2.63
CA PRO A 27 0.28 18.64 -3.78
C PRO A 27 1.66 19.21 -3.43
N ASP A 28 1.90 19.58 -2.19
CA ASP A 28 3.16 20.07 -1.65
C ASP A 28 4.01 18.97 -0.99
N MET A 29 3.76 17.71 -1.35
CA MET A 29 4.51 16.58 -0.81
C MET A 29 5.98 16.61 -1.24
N GLU A 30 6.88 16.69 -0.27
CA GLU A 30 8.34 16.66 -0.45
C GLU A 30 8.96 15.33 -0.02
N ARG A 31 8.22 14.56 0.77
CA ARG A 31 8.69 13.31 1.37
C ARG A 31 7.63 12.22 1.26
N LEU A 32 8.11 11.01 0.97
CA LEU A 32 7.32 9.79 1.04
C LEU A 32 7.98 8.84 2.05
N ALA A 33 7.24 8.44 3.07
CA ALA A 33 7.65 7.39 4.00
C ALA A 33 6.97 6.07 3.63
N PHE A 34 7.73 4.99 3.59
CA PHE A 34 7.22 3.64 3.38
C PHE A 34 7.48 2.79 4.62
N ILE A 35 6.41 2.34 5.27
CA ILE A 35 6.46 1.56 6.52
C ILE A 35 6.33 0.08 6.21
N SER A 36 7.33 -0.72 6.61
CA SER A 36 7.30 -2.17 6.40
C SER A 36 8.09 -2.92 7.48
N ASP A 37 7.83 -4.21 7.63
CA ASP A 37 8.59 -5.10 8.50
C ASP A 37 9.80 -5.74 7.79
N ASP A 38 10.48 -6.67 8.46
CA ASP A 38 11.69 -7.37 7.98
C ASP A 38 11.41 -8.72 7.31
N ARG A 39 10.13 -9.08 7.10
CA ARG A 39 9.79 -10.31 6.40
C ARG A 39 10.25 -10.27 4.93
N TYR A 40 10.57 -11.44 4.37
CA TYR A 40 11.07 -11.58 3.00
C TYR A 40 10.19 -10.87 1.96
N ILE A 41 8.86 -11.01 2.07
CA ILE A 41 7.91 -10.36 1.16
C ILE A 41 8.01 -8.83 1.24
N SER A 42 8.20 -8.31 2.43
CA SER A 42 8.33 -6.86 2.69
C SER A 42 9.63 -6.29 2.13
N GLU A 43 10.72 -7.07 2.14
CA GLU A 43 11.99 -6.68 1.52
C GLU A 43 11.85 -6.54 -0.01
N GLU A 44 11.15 -7.47 -0.64
CA GLU A 44 10.88 -7.42 -2.08
C GLU A 44 10.03 -6.19 -2.44
N THR A 45 8.96 -5.94 -1.67
CA THR A 45 8.10 -4.76 -1.85
C THR A 45 8.86 -3.45 -1.63
N ARG A 46 9.74 -3.37 -0.62
CA ARG A 46 10.60 -2.19 -0.41
C ARG A 46 11.48 -1.88 -1.61
N ARG A 47 12.06 -2.90 -2.22
CA ARG A 47 12.87 -2.74 -3.43
C ARG A 47 12.04 -2.22 -4.59
N ASP A 48 10.86 -2.79 -4.82
CA ASP A 48 9.96 -2.38 -5.90
C ASP A 48 9.46 -0.94 -5.68
N VAL A 49 9.14 -0.56 -4.43
CA VAL A 49 8.78 0.82 -4.08
C VAL A 49 9.95 1.77 -4.35
N LYS A 50 11.17 1.40 -3.96
CA LYS A 50 12.36 2.21 -4.18
C LYS A 50 12.60 2.43 -5.67
N GLU A 51 12.60 1.36 -6.46
CA GLU A 51 12.78 1.43 -7.92
C GLU A 51 11.71 2.32 -8.57
N ALA A 52 10.44 2.11 -8.24
CA ALA A 52 9.34 2.88 -8.81
C ALA A 52 9.40 4.38 -8.46
N VAL A 53 9.79 4.72 -7.23
CA VAL A 53 9.92 6.11 -6.80
C VAL A 53 11.14 6.78 -7.45
N GLU A 54 12.30 6.12 -7.46
CA GLU A 54 13.52 6.66 -8.10
C GLU A 54 13.33 6.90 -9.61
N GLU A 55 12.59 6.01 -10.30
CA GLU A 55 12.33 6.14 -11.73
C GLU A 55 11.30 7.22 -12.10
N ASN A 56 10.24 7.37 -11.28
CA ASN A 56 9.10 8.20 -11.66
C ASN A 56 9.01 9.52 -10.88
N PHE A 57 9.68 9.63 -9.72
CA PHE A 57 9.60 10.77 -8.80
C PHE A 57 10.98 11.14 -8.25
N PRO A 58 11.96 11.52 -9.11
CA PRO A 58 13.36 11.72 -8.71
C PRO A 58 13.58 12.84 -7.68
N ASP A 59 12.65 13.79 -7.60
CA ASP A 59 12.73 14.91 -6.64
C ASP A 59 12.07 14.57 -5.29
N LEU A 60 11.40 13.41 -5.18
CA LEU A 60 10.71 12.99 -3.96
C LEU A 60 11.68 12.29 -3.03
N ARG A 61 11.82 12.80 -1.81
CA ARG A 61 12.62 12.15 -0.77
C ARG A 61 11.91 10.90 -0.24
N LEU A 62 12.40 9.71 -0.60
CA LEU A 62 11.90 8.43 -0.07
C LEU A 62 12.61 8.08 1.25
N GLU A 63 11.83 7.73 2.28
CA GLU A 63 12.30 7.16 3.54
C GLU A 63 11.70 5.76 3.73
N LEU A 64 12.58 4.76 3.83
CA LEU A 64 12.19 3.38 4.08
C LEU A 64 12.28 3.10 5.59
N LEU A 65 11.14 2.97 6.25
CA LEU A 65 11.03 2.70 7.68
C LEU A 65 10.80 1.20 7.88
N SER A 66 11.75 0.53 8.53
CA SER A 66 11.73 -0.94 8.66
C SER A 66 12.07 -1.38 10.07
N THR A 67 11.47 -2.49 10.51
CA THR A 67 11.77 -3.16 11.79
C THR A 67 13.21 -3.67 11.89
N THR A 68 13.96 -3.73 10.78
CA THR A 68 15.41 -3.97 10.81
C THR A 68 16.21 -2.81 11.40
N GLN A 69 15.66 -1.60 11.39
CA GLN A 69 16.35 -0.38 11.78
C GLN A 69 15.70 0.34 12.96
N LEU A 70 14.39 0.16 13.11
CA LEU A 70 13.58 0.89 14.07
C LEU A 70 12.81 -0.08 14.97
N SER A 71 12.75 0.21 16.28
CA SER A 71 11.72 -0.35 17.15
C SER A 71 10.39 0.38 16.93
N THR A 72 9.30 -0.20 17.44
CA THR A 72 7.98 0.44 17.37
C THR A 72 7.99 1.84 17.99
N GLU A 73 8.65 2.05 19.13
CA GLU A 73 8.75 3.36 19.77
C GLU A 73 9.51 4.38 18.89
N MET A 74 10.62 3.95 18.27
CA MET A 74 11.38 4.80 17.35
C MET A 74 10.58 5.14 16.10
N LEU A 75 9.78 4.21 15.58
CA LEU A 75 8.85 4.47 14.48
C LEU A 75 7.85 5.58 14.89
N LEU A 76 7.19 5.42 16.04
CA LEU A 76 6.19 6.39 16.52
C LEU A 76 6.78 7.78 16.72
N ASP A 77 7.98 7.88 17.28
CA ASP A 77 8.68 9.16 17.43
C ASP A 77 9.07 9.78 16.08
N THR A 78 9.47 8.95 15.12
CA THR A 78 9.74 9.38 13.74
C THR A 78 8.48 9.95 13.09
N LEU A 79 7.36 9.24 13.18
CA LEU A 79 6.08 9.65 12.59
C LEU A 79 5.55 10.95 13.19
N ARG A 80 5.69 11.14 14.50
CA ARG A 80 5.33 12.41 15.18
C ARG A 80 6.13 13.60 14.67
N SER A 81 7.36 13.38 14.21
CA SER A 81 8.24 14.44 13.71
C SER A 81 7.87 14.91 12.29
N TYR A 82 7.05 14.15 11.58
CA TYR A 82 6.67 14.48 10.20
C TYR A 82 5.71 15.66 10.15
N LYS A 83 5.76 16.36 9.02
CA LYS A 83 4.83 17.44 8.69
C LYS A 83 3.66 16.88 7.87
N SER A 84 2.58 17.63 7.80
CA SER A 84 1.38 17.27 6.99
C SER A 84 1.66 17.13 5.48
N ASN A 85 2.79 17.65 4.97
CA ASN A 85 3.25 17.47 3.59
C ASN A 85 4.06 16.18 3.37
N THR A 86 3.97 15.21 4.25
CA THR A 86 4.60 13.89 4.12
C THR A 86 3.55 12.88 3.68
N GLY A 87 3.76 12.20 2.54
CA GLY A 87 2.98 11.03 2.16
C GLY A 87 3.47 9.82 2.95
N ILE A 88 2.55 9.00 3.44
CA ILE A 88 2.92 7.80 4.21
C ILE A 88 2.19 6.60 3.63
N ILE A 89 2.95 5.61 3.17
CA ILE A 89 2.42 4.31 2.74
C ILE A 89 2.71 3.30 3.83
N TYR A 90 1.67 2.69 4.36
CA TYR A 90 1.75 1.58 5.28
C TYR A 90 1.62 0.26 4.51
N TYR A 91 2.58 -0.63 4.68
CA TYR A 91 2.53 -1.97 4.11
C TYR A 91 2.34 -3.04 5.18
N SER A 92 3.21 -3.03 6.20
CA SER A 92 3.15 -3.98 7.32
C SER A 92 4.08 -3.50 8.44
N TRP A 93 3.79 -3.91 9.67
CA TRP A 93 4.68 -3.69 10.80
C TRP A 93 4.58 -4.87 11.76
N PHE A 94 5.62 -5.68 11.80
CA PHE A 94 5.75 -6.81 12.71
C PHE A 94 7.18 -6.86 13.24
N GLU A 95 7.33 -6.73 14.54
CA GLU A 95 8.63 -6.74 15.23
C GLU A 95 8.90 -8.15 15.79
N SER A 96 9.78 -8.90 15.11
CA SER A 96 10.06 -10.30 15.43
C SER A 96 11.02 -10.50 16.60
N HIS A 97 11.70 -9.42 17.04
CA HIS A 97 12.81 -9.51 18.00
C HIS A 97 12.48 -8.93 19.37
N ASN A 98 11.23 -8.72 19.69
CA ASN A 98 10.86 -8.21 21.01
C ASN A 98 10.87 -9.36 22.02
N GLU A 99 11.97 -9.51 22.78
CA GLU A 99 12.09 -10.48 23.89
C GLU A 99 11.09 -10.18 25.04
N ASN A 100 10.49 -9.02 25.03
CA ASN A 100 9.42 -8.63 25.93
C ASN A 100 8.08 -8.85 25.21
N ASP A 101 7.30 -9.83 25.62
CA ASP A 101 5.97 -10.28 25.14
C ASP A 101 4.90 -9.20 24.79
N ASN A 102 5.30 -7.98 24.47
CA ASN A 102 4.44 -6.92 23.97
C ASN A 102 4.22 -7.05 22.45
N ASN A 103 3.82 -8.24 22.00
CA ASN A 103 3.25 -8.41 20.67
C ASN A 103 1.92 -7.65 20.63
N TYR A 104 1.95 -6.41 20.17
CA TYR A 104 0.73 -5.71 19.80
C TYR A 104 -0.01 -6.57 18.77
N LEU A 105 -1.28 -6.87 19.03
CA LEU A 105 -2.13 -7.51 18.03
C LEU A 105 -2.08 -6.65 16.77
N PHE A 106 -2.05 -7.29 15.60
CA PHE A 106 -1.87 -6.65 14.30
C PHE A 106 -2.78 -5.40 14.12
N ASP A 107 -4.06 -5.52 14.49
CA ASP A 107 -5.03 -4.44 14.40
C ASP A 107 -4.70 -3.26 15.35
N HIS A 108 -4.16 -3.54 16.53
CA HIS A 108 -3.78 -2.50 17.48
C HIS A 108 -2.57 -1.69 17.04
N ILE A 109 -1.59 -2.32 16.38
CA ILE A 109 -0.42 -1.58 15.90
C ILE A 109 -0.79 -0.61 14.78
N GLN A 110 -1.71 -0.98 13.90
CA GLN A 110 -2.22 -0.09 12.85
C GLN A 110 -2.91 1.14 13.45
N GLU A 111 -3.78 0.92 14.44
CA GLU A 111 -4.47 2.00 15.16
C GLU A 111 -3.48 2.93 15.89
N ILE A 112 -2.49 2.36 16.58
CA ILE A 112 -1.44 3.12 17.25
C ILE A 112 -0.69 3.99 16.24
N ILE A 113 -0.19 3.41 15.14
CA ILE A 113 0.55 4.14 14.11
C ILE A 113 -0.30 5.28 13.54
N THR A 114 -1.57 5.04 13.25
CA THR A 114 -2.49 6.06 12.72
C THR A 114 -2.66 7.23 13.70
N ASN A 115 -2.76 6.97 14.99
CA ASN A 115 -2.94 8.01 16.00
C ASN A 115 -1.68 8.87 16.24
N PHE A 116 -0.51 8.40 15.78
CA PHE A 116 0.78 9.09 16.00
C PHE A 116 1.30 9.85 14.78
N THR A 117 0.60 9.79 13.66
CA THR A 117 1.03 10.50 12.46
C THR A 117 0.16 11.73 12.16
N PRO A 118 0.76 12.88 11.76
CA PRO A 118 0.02 14.07 11.33
C PRO A 118 -0.58 13.92 9.92
N SER A 119 -0.12 12.93 9.15
CA SER A 119 -0.56 12.65 7.78
C SER A 119 -1.35 11.36 7.71
N PRO A 120 -2.33 11.25 6.79
CA PRO A 120 -3.07 10.01 6.60
C PRO A 120 -2.18 8.88 6.07
N LEU A 121 -2.50 7.64 6.46
CA LEU A 121 -1.82 6.45 5.97
C LEU A 121 -2.49 5.94 4.68
N PHE A 122 -1.68 5.65 3.67
CA PHE A 122 -2.11 5.04 2.42
C PHE A 122 -1.65 3.58 2.31
N LEU A 123 -2.28 2.80 1.42
CA LEU A 123 -2.05 1.38 1.24
C LEU A 123 -1.62 1.06 -0.19
N LEU A 124 -0.88 -0.04 -0.37
CA LEU A 124 -0.58 -0.63 -1.69
C LEU A 124 -1.48 -1.80 -2.04
N SER A 125 -2.18 -2.38 -1.06
CA SER A 125 -3.04 -3.54 -1.24
C SER A 125 -4.42 -3.29 -0.65
N HIS A 126 -5.38 -4.15 -1.03
CA HIS A 126 -6.73 -4.09 -0.49
C HIS A 126 -6.73 -4.36 1.01
N GLU A 127 -7.31 -3.43 1.76
CA GLU A 127 -7.63 -3.55 3.18
C GLU A 127 -9.05 -3.05 3.41
N ASP A 128 -9.64 -3.45 4.52
CA ASP A 128 -10.94 -2.93 4.92
C ASP A 128 -10.81 -1.48 5.38
N LEU A 129 -11.44 -0.58 4.64
CA LEU A 129 -11.46 0.86 4.95
C LEU A 129 -12.60 1.25 5.90
N SER A 130 -13.47 0.33 6.29
CA SER A 130 -14.65 0.62 7.12
C SER A 130 -14.31 1.08 8.55
N ASN A 131 -13.15 0.67 9.05
CA ASN A 131 -12.64 1.07 10.37
C ASN A 131 -12.05 2.49 10.42
N ASN A 132 -12.00 3.22 9.30
CA ASN A 132 -11.43 4.57 9.18
C ASN A 132 -9.95 4.67 9.63
N THR A 133 -9.18 3.61 9.50
CA THR A 133 -7.75 3.61 9.84
C THR A 133 -6.91 4.18 8.69
N PHE A 134 -7.23 3.81 7.45
CA PHE A 134 -6.45 4.17 6.27
C PHE A 134 -7.19 5.15 5.37
N ALA A 135 -6.44 6.04 4.73
CA ALA A 135 -6.96 6.99 3.76
C ALA A 135 -7.33 6.34 2.42
N GLY A 136 -6.77 5.17 2.15
CA GLY A 136 -6.98 4.43 0.90
C GLY A 136 -5.69 4.18 0.13
N GLY A 137 -5.80 3.97 -1.18
CA GLY A 137 -4.68 3.71 -2.06
C GLY A 137 -5.13 3.41 -3.48
N TYR A 138 -4.22 2.92 -4.31
CA TYR A 138 -4.53 2.45 -5.65
C TYR A 138 -4.19 0.96 -5.77
N TYR A 139 -5.20 0.11 -5.86
CA TYR A 139 -5.03 -1.34 -5.84
C TYR A 139 -6.19 -2.06 -6.54
N VAL A 140 -6.06 -3.38 -6.71
CA VAL A 140 -7.14 -4.24 -7.19
C VAL A 140 -8.05 -4.59 -6.02
N SER A 141 -9.36 -4.32 -6.15
CA SER A 141 -10.33 -4.76 -5.12
C SER A 141 -10.52 -6.28 -5.15
N ALA A 142 -11.00 -6.83 -4.04
CA ALA A 142 -11.36 -8.25 -3.95
C ALA A 142 -12.41 -8.65 -4.99
N GLU A 143 -13.37 -7.76 -5.30
CA GLU A 143 -14.39 -7.96 -6.34
C GLU A 143 -13.74 -8.05 -7.73
N SER A 144 -12.93 -7.05 -8.13
CA SER A 144 -12.24 -7.04 -9.42
C SER A 144 -11.29 -8.23 -9.60
N PHE A 145 -10.65 -8.67 -8.52
CA PHE A 145 -9.83 -9.88 -8.51
C PHE A 145 -10.69 -11.13 -8.73
N SER A 146 -11.81 -11.25 -8.02
CA SER A 146 -12.73 -12.38 -8.14
C SER A 146 -13.31 -12.49 -9.54
N ASP A 147 -13.72 -11.38 -10.15
CA ASP A 147 -14.24 -11.35 -11.51
C ASP A 147 -13.21 -11.86 -12.52
N SER A 148 -11.96 -11.40 -12.39
CA SER A 148 -10.86 -11.83 -13.24
C SER A 148 -10.55 -13.33 -13.06
N LEU A 149 -10.63 -13.82 -11.83
CA LEU A 149 -10.44 -15.24 -11.54
C LEU A 149 -11.56 -16.09 -12.17
N LEU A 150 -12.81 -15.64 -12.06
CA LEU A 150 -13.96 -16.32 -12.67
C LEU A 150 -13.85 -16.36 -14.20
N GLU A 151 -13.40 -15.27 -14.83
CA GLU A 151 -13.14 -15.24 -16.28
C GLU A 151 -12.08 -16.28 -16.69
N ILE A 152 -10.96 -16.36 -15.94
CA ILE A 152 -9.91 -17.35 -16.21
C ILE A 152 -10.43 -18.77 -16.05
N LEU A 153 -11.20 -19.04 -14.98
CA LEU A 153 -11.81 -20.35 -14.76
C LEU A 153 -12.78 -20.75 -15.89
N ASP A 154 -13.61 -19.82 -16.33
CA ASP A 154 -14.56 -20.05 -17.44
C ASP A 154 -13.82 -20.43 -18.74
N ARG A 155 -12.71 -19.74 -19.07
CA ARG A 155 -11.86 -20.05 -20.22
C ARG A 155 -11.26 -21.46 -20.13
N ILE A 156 -10.75 -21.84 -18.94
CA ILE A 156 -10.22 -23.20 -18.70
C ILE A 156 -11.32 -24.26 -18.85
N LEU A 157 -12.50 -24.02 -18.28
CA LEU A 157 -13.63 -24.94 -18.36
C LEU A 157 -14.16 -25.11 -19.81
N LYS A 158 -14.00 -24.09 -20.65
CA LYS A 158 -14.29 -24.14 -22.08
C LYS A 158 -13.19 -24.84 -22.91
N GLY A 159 -12.13 -25.35 -22.25
CA GLY A 159 -11.07 -26.13 -22.88
C GLY A 159 -9.85 -25.33 -23.31
N GLU A 160 -9.76 -24.04 -22.95
CA GLU A 160 -8.55 -23.27 -23.20
C GLU A 160 -7.39 -23.78 -22.31
N GLN A 161 -6.24 -23.97 -22.93
CA GLN A 161 -5.09 -24.46 -22.17
C GLN A 161 -4.50 -23.34 -21.32
N ALA A 162 -4.26 -23.58 -20.04
CA ALA A 162 -3.74 -22.61 -19.08
C ALA A 162 -2.46 -21.88 -19.56
N ARG A 163 -1.60 -22.57 -20.33
CA ARG A 163 -0.38 -21.97 -20.94
C ARG A 163 -0.65 -20.86 -21.95
N ASN A 164 -1.88 -20.80 -22.51
CA ASN A 164 -2.29 -19.79 -23.49
C ASN A 164 -2.97 -18.59 -22.82
N ILE A 165 -3.27 -18.69 -21.54
CA ILE A 165 -3.84 -17.60 -20.75
C ILE A 165 -2.66 -16.72 -20.31
N PRO A 166 -2.62 -15.43 -20.69
CA PRO A 166 -1.56 -14.54 -20.24
C PRO A 166 -1.53 -14.48 -18.73
N GLY A 167 -0.35 -14.66 -18.14
CA GLY A 167 -0.15 -14.36 -16.72
C GLY A 167 -0.21 -12.85 -16.51
N GLY A 168 -0.83 -12.41 -15.43
CA GLY A 168 -0.95 -11.01 -15.10
C GLY A 168 -1.55 -10.79 -13.72
N VAL A 169 -1.59 -9.54 -13.30
CA VAL A 169 -2.32 -9.15 -12.08
C VAL A 169 -3.80 -9.44 -12.30
N GLY A 170 -4.39 -10.23 -11.42
CA GLY A 170 -5.82 -10.56 -11.49
C GLY A 170 -6.66 -9.32 -11.19
N GLY A 171 -7.24 -8.70 -12.23
CA GLY A 171 -8.14 -7.57 -12.10
C GLY A 171 -7.52 -6.21 -12.45
N LYS A 172 -8.39 -5.20 -12.49
CA LYS A 172 -8.00 -3.81 -12.80
C LYS A 172 -7.86 -3.01 -11.52
N GLY A 173 -6.71 -2.35 -11.36
CA GLY A 173 -6.49 -1.41 -10.27
C GLY A 173 -7.39 -0.18 -10.37
N SER A 174 -7.79 0.35 -9.23
CA SER A 174 -8.58 1.57 -9.08
C SER A 174 -8.18 2.31 -7.81
N ALA A 175 -8.46 3.61 -7.75
CA ALA A 175 -8.29 4.40 -6.55
C ALA A 175 -9.46 4.14 -5.58
N TYR A 176 -9.13 3.83 -4.33
CA TYR A 176 -10.08 3.68 -3.23
C TYR A 176 -9.70 4.67 -2.14
N LEU A 177 -10.64 5.43 -1.66
CA LEU A 177 -10.40 6.47 -0.67
C LEU A 177 -11.45 6.45 0.45
N CYS A 178 -10.98 6.61 1.68
CA CYS A 178 -11.80 6.76 2.86
C CYS A 178 -12.04 8.25 3.13
N TYR A 179 -13.21 8.74 2.73
CA TYR A 179 -13.58 10.15 2.90
C TYR A 179 -13.50 10.65 4.36
N PRO A 180 -13.99 9.90 5.38
CA PRO A 180 -13.87 10.31 6.77
C PRO A 180 -12.43 10.59 7.20
N VAL A 181 -11.48 9.74 6.82
CA VAL A 181 -10.06 9.90 7.15
C VAL A 181 -9.48 11.14 6.47
N LEU A 182 -9.70 11.31 5.17
CA LEU A 182 -9.22 12.47 4.43
C LEU A 182 -9.78 13.79 4.99
N LYS A 183 -11.05 13.79 5.35
CA LYS A 183 -11.71 14.94 6.00
C LYS A 183 -11.09 15.27 7.37
N ALA A 184 -10.78 14.26 8.18
CA ALA A 184 -10.12 14.44 9.48
C ALA A 184 -8.74 15.10 9.35
N HIS A 185 -8.03 14.82 8.24
CA HIS A 185 -6.74 15.44 7.90
C HIS A 185 -6.86 16.73 7.07
N ASN A 186 -8.07 17.31 6.92
CA ASN A 186 -8.33 18.52 6.13
C ASN A 186 -7.91 18.43 4.67
N ILE A 187 -7.92 17.24 4.08
CA ILE A 187 -7.60 17.03 2.67
C ILE A 187 -8.88 17.17 1.85
N PRO A 188 -8.95 18.18 0.95
CA PRO A 188 -10.11 18.39 0.11
C PRO A 188 -10.23 17.29 -0.94
N VAL A 189 -11.37 16.60 -0.95
CA VAL A 189 -11.66 15.58 -1.96
C VAL A 189 -12.64 16.17 -2.97
N SER A 190 -12.19 16.37 -4.20
CA SER A 190 -13.06 16.74 -5.30
C SER A 190 -13.72 15.47 -5.87
N TYR A 191 -15.06 15.44 -5.93
CA TYR A 191 -15.85 14.31 -6.45
C TYR A 191 -15.52 13.94 -7.91
N THR A 192 -14.86 14.79 -8.66
CA THR A 192 -14.51 14.55 -10.07
C THR A 192 -13.43 13.49 -10.27
N HIS A 193 -12.73 13.04 -9.23
CA HIS A 193 -11.64 12.07 -9.33
C HIS A 193 -11.89 10.74 -8.61
N LEU A 194 -13.03 10.59 -7.95
CA LEU A 194 -13.29 9.45 -7.08
C LEU A 194 -14.60 8.77 -7.48
N ARG A 195 -14.52 7.52 -7.93
CA ARG A 195 -15.63 6.61 -7.77
C ARG A 195 -15.63 6.20 -6.31
N ALA A 196 -16.32 6.98 -5.47
CA ALA A 196 -16.62 6.56 -4.13
C ALA A 196 -17.56 5.35 -4.23
N HIS A 197 -17.12 4.20 -3.72
CA HIS A 197 -18.04 3.17 -3.33
C HIS A 197 -18.71 3.67 -2.05
N GLU A 198 -19.87 4.33 -2.20
CA GLU A 198 -20.80 4.51 -1.11
C GLU A 198 -21.47 3.14 -0.87
N THR A 199 -21.19 2.54 0.27
CA THR A 199 -22.03 1.51 0.88
C THR A 199 -22.92 2.14 1.93
#